data_41c947bb76c4b2bd39b2e7a486f9a8f5
#
_entry.id   41c947bb76c4b2bd39b2e7a486f9a8f5
#
_cell.length_a   1.000
_cell.length_b   1.000
_cell.length_c   1.000
_cell.angle_alpha   90.00
_cell.angle_beta   90.00
_cell.angle_gamma   90.00
#
_symmetry.space_group_name_H-M   'P 1'
#
loop_
_entity.id
_entity.type
_entity.pdbx_description
1 polymer ?
#
loop_
_entity_poly.entity_id
_entity_poly.type
_entity_poly.pdbx_seq_one_letter_code
_entity_poly.pdbx_strand_id
1 'polypeptide(L)'
;MPFKEVSLLKIHEHQALALLQEAGVPNAGGQVAFTVEQAVQAARELGGERFVVKAQIHAGGRGKAGGVKLAEGLSGVEQAAGEILGKTLVTPQTGPSGKVVHRVLVAPALSIAHEYYLSILTDNETGCTLLMASTRGGTEIEEV
;
A
#
# COMPACT_ATOMS: atom_id res chain seq x y z
N MET A 1 -37.84 4.48 -7.30
CA MET A 1 -36.58 5.05 -7.78
C MET A 1 -35.48 4.03 -7.51
N PRO A 2 -34.74 3.58 -8.51
CA PRO A 2 -33.62 2.70 -8.26
C PRO A 2 -32.53 3.48 -7.49
N PHE A 3 -32.11 2.94 -6.36
CA PHE A 3 -30.94 3.46 -5.65
C PHE A 3 -29.74 3.45 -6.62
N LYS A 4 -29.20 4.62 -6.94
CA LYS A 4 -27.90 4.70 -7.62
C LYS A 4 -26.89 3.94 -6.75
N GLU A 5 -26.22 2.94 -7.34
CA GLU A 5 -25.04 2.35 -6.70
C GLU A 5 -24.13 3.49 -6.23
N VAL A 6 -23.99 3.60 -4.92
CA VAL A 6 -23.01 4.51 -4.34
C VAL A 6 -21.65 3.91 -4.69
N SER A 7 -20.98 4.46 -5.70
CA SER A 7 -19.61 4.10 -6.02
C SER A 7 -18.77 4.39 -4.78
N LEU A 8 -18.41 3.35 -4.04
CA LEU A 8 -17.51 3.48 -2.91
C LEU A 8 -16.16 4.03 -3.43
N LEU A 9 -15.80 5.22 -2.97
CA LEU A 9 -14.50 5.80 -3.27
C LEU A 9 -13.41 4.92 -2.64
N LYS A 10 -12.62 4.25 -3.47
CA LYS A 10 -11.45 3.48 -3.03
C LYS A 10 -10.19 4.23 -3.43
N ILE A 11 -9.35 4.54 -2.46
CA ILE A 11 -8.05 5.17 -2.69
C ILE A 11 -6.93 4.14 -2.54
N HIS A 12 -5.82 4.36 -3.24
CA HIS A 12 -4.59 3.59 -3.08
C HIS A 12 -3.80 4.06 -1.85
N GLU A 13 -2.87 3.24 -1.38
CA GLU A 13 -1.98 3.57 -0.25
C GLU A 13 -1.25 4.90 -0.47
N HIS A 14 -0.68 5.15 -1.65
CA HIS A 14 0.02 6.41 -1.94
C HIS A 14 -0.89 7.64 -1.83
N GLN A 15 -2.17 7.51 -2.19
CA GLN A 15 -3.14 8.60 -2.06
C GLN A 15 -3.52 8.82 -0.59
N ALA A 16 -3.67 7.74 0.17
CA ALA A 16 -3.91 7.84 1.61
C ALA A 16 -2.73 8.49 2.35
N LEU A 17 -1.49 8.13 1.99
CA LEU A 17 -0.28 8.75 2.56
C LEU A 17 -0.21 10.25 2.26
N ALA A 18 -0.57 10.68 1.05
CA ALA A 18 -0.62 12.10 0.69
C ALA A 18 -1.66 12.86 1.53
N LEU A 19 -2.88 12.33 1.69
CA LEU A 19 -3.92 12.92 2.54
C LEU A 19 -3.51 13.00 4.02
N LEU A 20 -2.87 11.96 4.54
CA LEU A 20 -2.35 11.97 5.90
C LEU A 20 -1.27 13.04 6.09
N GLN A 21 -0.40 13.21 5.10
CA GLN A 21 0.65 14.24 5.13
C GLN A 21 0.04 15.65 5.10
N GLU A 22 -0.96 15.89 4.26
CA GLU A 22 -1.72 17.16 4.24
C GLU A 22 -2.40 17.45 5.57
N ALA A 23 -2.87 16.40 6.26
CA ALA A 23 -3.44 16.48 7.60
C ALA A 23 -2.39 16.63 8.73
N GLY A 24 -1.10 16.72 8.40
CA GLY A 24 -0.02 16.85 9.38
C GLY A 24 0.37 15.55 10.10
N VAL A 25 -0.09 14.38 9.61
CA VAL A 25 0.28 13.08 10.18
C VAL A 25 1.60 12.62 9.54
N PRO A 26 2.68 12.48 10.33
CA PRO A 26 3.97 11.99 9.83
C PRO A 26 3.84 10.59 9.24
N ASN A 27 4.46 10.37 8.09
CA ASN A 27 4.56 9.07 7.47
C ASN A 27 5.86 8.93 6.68
N ALA A 28 6.20 7.73 6.24
CA ALA A 28 7.42 7.46 5.50
C ALA A 28 7.45 8.09 4.10
N GLY A 29 6.31 8.58 3.63
CA GLY A 29 6.18 9.10 2.28
C GLY A 29 6.36 8.03 1.21
N GLY A 30 6.82 8.47 0.06
CA GLY A 30 7.09 7.63 -1.11
C GLY A 30 6.62 8.29 -2.38
N GLN A 31 7.04 7.73 -3.50
CA GLN A 31 6.67 8.20 -4.83
C GLN A 31 6.05 7.07 -5.65
N VAL A 32 4.95 7.38 -6.34
CA VAL A 32 4.29 6.44 -7.25
C VAL A 32 5.03 6.38 -8.58
N ALA A 33 5.16 5.16 -9.12
CA ALA A 33 5.78 4.90 -10.42
C ALA A 33 4.90 3.95 -11.25
N PHE A 34 4.82 4.21 -12.54
CA PHE A 34 4.05 3.44 -13.51
C PHE A 34 4.95 2.61 -14.42
N THR A 35 6.24 2.89 -14.42
CA THR A 35 7.27 2.14 -15.17
C THR A 35 8.46 1.86 -14.28
N VAL A 36 9.32 0.95 -14.70
CA VAL A 36 10.55 0.60 -13.97
C VAL A 36 11.48 1.82 -13.89
N GLU A 37 11.62 2.58 -14.99
CA GLU A 37 12.45 3.77 -15.05
C GLU A 37 11.96 4.85 -14.06
N GLN A 38 10.64 5.03 -13.96
CA GLN A 38 10.06 5.95 -12.98
C GLN A 38 10.31 5.47 -11.54
N ALA A 39 10.29 4.16 -11.28
CA ALA A 39 10.57 3.62 -9.96
C ALA A 39 12.04 3.87 -9.56
N VAL A 40 12.97 3.68 -10.48
CA VAL A 40 14.41 4.00 -10.27
C VAL A 40 14.62 5.49 -10.05
N GLN A 41 13.93 6.33 -10.82
CA GLN A 41 14.01 7.79 -10.65
C GLN A 41 13.45 8.22 -9.28
N ALA A 42 12.30 7.66 -8.87
CA ALA A 42 11.72 7.89 -7.55
C ALA A 42 12.70 7.52 -6.42
N ALA A 43 13.36 6.37 -6.52
CA ALA A 43 14.37 5.96 -5.54
C ALA A 43 15.55 6.93 -5.48
N ARG A 44 16.02 7.44 -6.63
CA ARG A 44 17.10 8.43 -6.71
C ARG A 44 16.72 9.74 -6.03
N GLU A 45 15.49 10.20 -6.22
CA GLU A 45 14.99 11.45 -5.61
C GLU A 45 14.73 11.30 -4.10
N LEU A 46 14.26 10.14 -3.65
CA LEU A 46 14.08 9.83 -2.23
C LEU A 46 15.42 9.74 -1.49
N GLY A 47 16.47 9.33 -2.19
CA GLY A 47 17.79 9.11 -1.59
C GLY A 47 17.83 7.90 -0.65
N GLY A 48 19.03 7.55 -0.20
CA GLY A 48 19.26 6.41 0.70
C GLY A 48 19.62 5.13 -0.07
N GLU A 49 19.75 4.02 0.67
CA GLU A 49 20.21 2.73 0.12
C GLU A 49 19.17 1.61 0.21
N ARG A 50 18.18 1.75 1.06
CA ARG A 50 17.18 0.71 1.31
C ARG A 50 15.78 1.23 1.03
N PHE A 51 15.06 0.51 0.20
CA PHE A 51 13.72 0.87 -0.26
C PHE A 51 12.75 -0.28 -0.07
N VAL A 52 11.48 0.05 -0.09
CA VAL A 52 10.39 -0.92 -0.27
C VAL A 52 9.60 -0.54 -1.51
N VAL A 53 9.38 -1.52 -2.39
CA VAL A 53 8.56 -1.38 -3.60
C VAL A 53 7.25 -2.12 -3.38
N LYS A 54 6.13 -1.40 -3.42
CA LYS A 54 4.81 -1.93 -3.06
C LYS A 54 3.82 -1.79 -4.20
N ALA A 55 3.23 -2.89 -4.64
CA ALA A 55 2.13 -2.88 -5.60
C ALA A 55 0.98 -1.98 -5.10
N GLN A 56 0.42 -1.18 -5.97
CA GLN A 56 -0.73 -0.33 -5.67
C GLN A 56 -1.98 -0.90 -6.33
N ILE A 57 -2.67 -1.77 -5.61
CA ILE A 57 -3.97 -2.35 -5.97
C ILE A 57 -4.96 -2.12 -4.83
N HIS A 58 -6.27 -2.13 -5.13
CA HIS A 58 -7.33 -2.02 -4.12
C HIS A 58 -7.60 -3.39 -3.46
N ALA A 59 -6.58 -3.90 -2.75
CA ALA A 59 -6.68 -5.14 -1.97
C ALA A 59 -5.59 -5.19 -0.90
N GLY A 60 -5.91 -5.81 0.24
CA GLY A 60 -4.96 -6.24 1.26
C GLY A 60 -4.24 -7.53 0.88
N GLY A 61 -3.34 -8.01 1.75
CA GLY A 61 -2.60 -9.27 1.54
C GLY A 61 -1.52 -9.22 0.46
N ARG A 62 -1.17 -8.03 -0.03
CA ARG A 62 -0.18 -7.82 -1.10
C ARG A 62 1.19 -8.42 -0.80
N GLY A 63 1.62 -8.36 0.47
CA GLY A 63 2.91 -8.92 0.89
C GLY A 63 3.00 -10.43 0.62
N LYS A 64 2.01 -11.18 1.09
CA LYS A 64 1.92 -12.63 0.86
C LYS A 64 1.81 -13.00 -0.63
N ALA A 65 1.16 -12.15 -1.43
CA ALA A 65 1.04 -12.34 -2.87
C ALA A 65 2.29 -11.92 -3.66
N GLY A 66 3.36 -11.50 -2.99
CA GLY A 66 4.60 -11.04 -3.64
C GLY A 66 4.52 -9.67 -4.27
N GLY A 67 3.57 -8.85 -3.83
CA GLY A 67 3.40 -7.45 -4.26
C GLY A 67 4.14 -6.42 -3.40
N VAL A 68 4.97 -6.86 -2.44
CA VAL A 68 5.81 -6.01 -1.61
C VAL A 68 7.21 -6.60 -1.57
N LYS A 69 8.22 -5.82 -1.94
CA LYS A 69 9.62 -6.24 -1.98
C LYS A 69 10.53 -5.21 -1.35
N LEU A 70 11.47 -5.67 -0.54
CA LEU A 70 12.61 -4.87 -0.10
C LEU A 70 13.63 -4.82 -1.25
N ALA A 71 14.27 -3.67 -1.41
CA ALA A 71 15.23 -3.41 -2.46
C ALA A 71 16.42 -2.66 -1.90
N GLU A 72 17.63 -3.04 -2.31
CA GLU A 72 18.87 -2.39 -1.95
C GLU A 72 19.44 -1.68 -3.18
N GLY A 73 19.70 -0.38 -3.03
CA GLY A 73 20.18 0.48 -4.10
C GLY A 73 19.19 0.59 -5.28
N LEU A 74 19.62 1.30 -6.31
CA LEU A 74 18.79 1.54 -7.49
C LEU A 74 18.55 0.28 -8.32
N SER A 75 19.54 -0.60 -8.42
CA SER A 75 19.40 -1.88 -9.15
C SER A 75 18.39 -2.83 -8.47
N GLY A 76 18.36 -2.83 -7.13
CA GLY A 76 17.34 -3.58 -6.39
C GLY A 76 15.93 -3.05 -6.64
N VAL A 77 15.77 -1.73 -6.74
CA VAL A 77 14.47 -1.10 -7.08
C VAL A 77 14.07 -1.43 -8.51
N GLU A 78 15.00 -1.39 -9.48
CA GLU A 78 14.77 -1.78 -10.87
C GLU A 78 14.24 -3.21 -10.96
N GLN A 79 14.92 -4.15 -10.31
CA GLN A 79 14.51 -5.56 -10.27
C GLN A 79 13.14 -5.72 -9.62
N ALA A 80 12.94 -5.15 -8.43
CA ALA A 80 11.68 -5.26 -7.69
C ALA A 80 10.49 -4.68 -8.45
N ALA A 81 10.67 -3.53 -9.07
CA ALA A 81 9.63 -2.91 -9.90
C ALA A 81 9.33 -3.75 -11.16
N GLY A 82 10.34 -4.28 -11.82
CA GLY A 82 10.19 -5.18 -12.97
C GLY A 82 9.43 -6.47 -12.65
N GLU A 83 9.63 -7.00 -11.45
CA GLU A 83 8.93 -8.21 -10.99
C GLU A 83 7.48 -7.96 -10.53
N ILE A 84 7.13 -6.73 -10.16
CA ILE A 84 5.82 -6.37 -9.61
C ILE A 84 4.91 -5.76 -10.67
N LEU A 85 5.41 -4.84 -11.50
CA LEU A 85 4.62 -4.19 -12.55
C LEU A 85 4.14 -5.20 -13.59
N GLY A 86 2.87 -5.10 -13.96
CA GLY A 86 2.20 -6.02 -14.89
C GLY A 86 1.82 -7.38 -14.30
N LYS A 87 2.27 -7.71 -13.07
CA LYS A 87 1.91 -8.96 -12.40
C LYS A 87 0.45 -8.94 -11.97
N THR A 88 -0.22 -10.08 -12.09
CA THR A 88 -1.55 -10.30 -11.48
C THR A 88 -1.37 -10.81 -10.06
N LEU A 89 -1.79 -10.04 -9.07
CA LEU A 89 -1.77 -10.44 -7.67
C LEU A 89 -3.10 -11.06 -7.27
N VAL A 90 -3.04 -12.27 -6.74
CA VAL A 90 -4.18 -12.98 -6.17
C VAL A 90 -4.07 -12.91 -4.65
N THR A 91 -5.06 -12.32 -4.01
CA THR A 91 -5.17 -12.20 -2.55
C THR A 91 -6.57 -12.64 -2.13
N PRO A 92 -6.83 -12.89 -0.84
CA PRO A 92 -8.18 -13.18 -0.36
C PRO A 92 -9.21 -12.11 -0.77
N GLN A 93 -8.77 -10.85 -0.87
CA GLN A 93 -9.66 -9.73 -1.21
C GLN A 93 -9.85 -9.50 -2.72
N THR A 94 -8.96 -10.02 -3.58
CA THR A 94 -9.10 -9.87 -5.05
C THR A 94 -9.95 -10.97 -5.67
N GLY A 95 -10.13 -12.07 -4.96
CA GLY A 95 -10.65 -13.31 -5.52
C GLY A 95 -9.67 -13.99 -6.50
N PRO A 96 -10.07 -15.11 -7.11
CA PRO A 96 -9.17 -15.95 -7.93
C PRO A 96 -8.72 -15.28 -9.23
N SER A 97 -9.46 -14.32 -9.76
CA SER A 97 -9.06 -13.56 -10.96
C SER A 97 -7.90 -12.58 -10.70
N GLY A 98 -7.66 -12.23 -9.45
CA GLY A 98 -6.61 -11.31 -9.07
C GLY A 98 -6.80 -9.87 -9.55
N LYS A 99 -5.78 -9.05 -9.35
CA LYS A 99 -5.68 -7.68 -9.86
C LYS A 99 -4.33 -7.46 -10.51
N VAL A 100 -4.33 -6.90 -11.72
CA VAL A 100 -3.10 -6.50 -12.41
C VAL A 100 -2.50 -5.27 -11.74
N VAL A 101 -1.20 -5.28 -11.52
CA VAL A 101 -0.46 -4.15 -10.95
C VAL A 101 -0.06 -3.18 -12.05
N HIS A 102 -0.69 -2.01 -12.07
CA HIS A 102 -0.39 -0.96 -13.04
C HIS A 102 0.54 0.12 -12.49
N ARG A 103 0.83 0.10 -11.19
CA ARG A 103 1.70 1.08 -10.53
C ARG A 103 2.26 0.51 -9.24
N VAL A 104 3.42 1.03 -8.85
CA VAL A 104 4.07 0.73 -7.57
C VAL A 104 4.28 2.01 -6.77
N LEU A 105 4.37 1.88 -5.46
CA LEU A 105 4.89 2.90 -4.55
C LEU A 105 6.31 2.52 -4.19
N VAL A 106 7.25 3.42 -4.40
CA VAL A 106 8.63 3.31 -3.92
C VAL A 106 8.75 4.20 -2.68
N ALA A 107 9.17 3.63 -1.58
CA ALA A 107 9.32 4.34 -0.30
C ALA A 107 10.62 3.92 0.40
N PRO A 108 11.17 4.76 1.31
CA PRO A 108 12.28 4.37 2.16
C PRO A 108 11.91 3.15 3.01
N ALA A 109 12.82 2.18 3.14
CA ALA A 109 12.65 1.06 4.06
C ALA A 109 13.03 1.50 5.47
N LEU A 110 12.03 1.51 6.36
CA LEU A 110 12.22 1.84 7.76
C LEU A 110 12.65 0.61 8.57
N SER A 111 13.43 0.83 9.62
CA SER A 111 13.69 -0.19 10.64
C SER A 111 12.50 -0.21 11.59
N ILE A 112 11.65 -1.22 11.45
CA ILE A 112 10.43 -1.36 12.24
C ILE A 112 10.77 -2.06 13.54
N ALA A 113 10.54 -1.38 14.68
CA ALA A 113 10.72 -1.96 16.01
C ALA A 113 9.46 -2.69 16.48
N HIS A 114 8.28 -2.15 16.15
CA HIS A 114 6.98 -2.73 16.50
C HIS A 114 5.90 -2.23 15.55
N GLU A 115 4.90 -3.07 15.28
CA GLU A 115 3.74 -2.72 14.46
C GLU A 115 2.48 -2.77 15.30
N TYR A 116 1.70 -1.70 15.23
CA TYR A 116 0.37 -1.60 15.82
C TYR A 116 -0.68 -1.61 14.73
N TYR A 117 -1.85 -2.10 15.05
CA TYR A 117 -3.02 -1.95 14.18
C TYR A 117 -3.88 -0.78 14.65
N LEU A 118 -4.29 0.06 13.72
CA LEU A 118 -5.23 1.14 13.95
C LEU A 118 -6.19 1.25 12.76
N SER A 119 -7.48 1.29 13.04
CA SER A 119 -8.51 1.46 12.02
C SER A 119 -9.60 2.41 12.53
N ILE A 120 -10.10 3.23 11.60
CA ILE A 120 -11.24 4.13 11.84
C ILE A 120 -12.32 3.76 10.84
N LEU A 121 -13.48 3.39 11.34
CA LEU A 121 -14.62 2.93 10.57
C LEU A 121 -15.87 3.77 10.92
N THR A 122 -16.84 3.80 10.02
CA THR A 122 -18.19 4.25 10.34
C THR A 122 -19.03 3.03 10.68
N ASP A 123 -19.59 3.02 11.88
CA ASP A 123 -20.62 2.07 12.26
C ASP A 123 -21.94 2.49 11.60
N ASN A 124 -22.41 1.69 10.64
CA ASN A 124 -23.63 1.99 9.88
C ASN A 124 -24.92 1.79 10.68
N GLU A 125 -24.87 1.06 11.81
CA GLU A 125 -26.05 0.84 12.64
C GLU A 125 -26.30 2.03 13.57
N THR A 126 -25.23 2.57 14.17
CA THR A 126 -25.32 3.70 15.11
C THR A 126 -25.00 5.04 14.48
N GLY A 127 -24.43 5.08 13.29
CA GLY A 127 -23.93 6.29 12.63
C GLY A 127 -22.71 6.92 13.32
N CYS A 128 -22.08 6.21 14.24
CA CYS A 128 -20.92 6.68 14.98
C CYS A 128 -19.59 6.29 14.34
N THR A 129 -18.55 7.04 14.66
CA THR A 129 -17.18 6.65 14.30
C THR A 129 -16.68 5.60 15.28
N LEU A 130 -16.22 4.47 14.76
CA LEU A 130 -15.62 3.38 15.52
C LEU A 130 -14.11 3.41 15.33
N LEU A 131 -13.38 3.49 16.44
CA LEU A 131 -11.92 3.36 16.47
C LEU A 131 -11.56 1.96 16.96
N MET A 132 -10.79 1.23 16.16
CA MET A 132 -10.23 -0.07 16.54
C MET A 132 -8.71 0.05 16.63
N ALA A 133 -8.14 -0.47 17.72
CA ALA A 133 -6.69 -0.48 17.94
C ALA A 133 -6.25 -1.82 18.53
N SER A 134 -5.08 -2.30 18.12
CA SER A 134 -4.44 -3.49 18.67
C SER A 134 -2.94 -3.27 18.81
N THR A 135 -2.35 -3.86 19.83
CA THR A 135 -0.89 -3.93 19.98
C THR A 135 -0.24 -4.93 19.02
N ARG A 136 -1.04 -5.68 18.30
CA ARG A 136 -0.61 -6.62 17.26
C ARG A 136 -0.98 -6.03 15.91
N GLY A 137 0.03 -5.65 15.13
CA GLY A 137 -0.09 -5.20 13.75
C GLY A 137 0.68 -6.11 12.81
N GLY A 138 0.77 -5.73 11.54
CA GLY A 138 1.52 -6.47 10.52
C GLY A 138 0.66 -7.01 9.40
N THR A 139 1.08 -8.13 8.80
CA THR A 139 0.46 -8.67 7.58
C THR A 139 -0.78 -9.53 7.80
N GLU A 140 -1.05 -9.97 9.01
CA GLU A 140 -2.15 -10.90 9.37
C GLU A 140 -3.20 -10.20 10.21
N ILE A 141 -3.69 -9.06 9.74
CA ILE A 141 -4.64 -8.23 10.46
C ILE A 141 -6.02 -8.88 10.62
N GLU A 142 -6.35 -9.86 9.79
CA GLU A 142 -7.60 -10.63 9.91
C GLU A 142 -7.58 -11.61 11.10
N GLU A 143 -6.41 -11.85 11.68
CA GLU A 143 -6.21 -12.74 12.85
C GLU A 143 -5.98 -11.96 14.17
N VAL A 144 -6.06 -10.63 14.11
CA VAL A 144 -5.75 -9.73 15.25
C VAL A 144 -6.97 -9.43 16.10
#